data_62974ff6c50a801ebbc8d3e6d9c580fe
#
_entry.id   62974ff6c50a801ebbc8d3e6d9c580fe
#
_cell.length_a   1.000
_cell.length_b   1.000
_cell.length_c   1.000
_cell.angle_alpha   90.00
_cell.angle_beta   90.00
_cell.angle_gamma   90.00
#
_symmetry.space_group_name_H-M   'P 1'
#
loop_
_entity.id
_entity.type
_entity.pdbx_description
1 polymer ?
#
loop_
_entity_poly.entity_id
_entity_poly.type
_entity_poly.pdbx_seq_one_letter_code
_entity_poly.pdbx_strand_id
1 'polypeptide(L)'
;MSGEQVATGLYWDPDTWQLARAAYVADLDHDPDCPTGFLWWLHRTIELHVARGASGRAALGVAPQTVRSVGRGFNRHHPLKVSTRAALEQALLDDRVEHGRVLSRSAWVHEAVTVAVARSRDRLGRDLDLVPGRLPNRPVRSGVG
;
A
#
# COMPACT_ATOMS: atom_id res chain seq x y z
N MET A 1 -13.30 11.77 -16.50
CA MET A 1 -12.08 11.69 -17.03
C MET A 1 -11.07 11.33 -16.06
N SER A 2 -10.68 10.25 -16.07
CA SER A 2 -9.81 9.84 -15.12
C SER A 2 -8.48 10.26 -15.34
N GLY A 3 -8.22 10.83 -16.00
CA GLY A 3 -7.20 11.30 -16.20
C GLY A 3 -5.87 11.21 -15.94
N GLU A 4 -5.52 12.25 -15.46
CA GLU A 4 -4.11 12.47 -15.34
C GLU A 4 -3.48 11.66 -14.24
N GLN A 5 -2.28 11.18 -14.52
CA GLN A 5 -1.46 10.48 -13.56
C GLN A 5 -0.12 11.19 -13.47
N VAL A 6 0.53 11.09 -12.33
CA VAL A 6 1.84 11.65 -12.13
C VAL A 6 2.77 10.56 -11.59
N ALA A 7 3.92 10.43 -12.24
CA ALA A 7 4.91 9.45 -11.81
C ALA A 7 5.35 9.79 -10.39
N THR A 8 5.16 8.86 -9.49
CA THR A 8 5.44 9.06 -8.07
C THR A 8 6.47 8.04 -7.64
N GLY A 9 7.66 8.52 -7.30
CA GLY A 9 8.73 7.65 -6.84
C GLY A 9 8.51 7.23 -5.41
N LEU A 10 8.59 5.94 -5.18
CA LEU A 10 8.50 5.36 -3.85
C LEU A 10 9.68 4.42 -3.64
N TYR A 11 10.29 4.49 -2.48
CA TYR A 11 11.31 3.54 -2.09
C TYR A 11 10.65 2.33 -1.44
N TRP A 12 11.04 1.15 -1.87
CA TRP A 12 10.52 -0.09 -1.31
C TRP A 12 11.64 -0.89 -0.68
N ASP A 13 11.44 -1.37 0.53
CA ASP A 13 12.30 -2.44 1.01
C ASP A 13 11.76 -3.76 0.44
N PRO A 14 12.65 -4.74 0.24
CA PRO A 14 12.25 -5.98 -0.44
C PRO A 14 11.12 -6.73 0.26
N ASP A 15 11.13 -6.76 1.59
CA ASP A 15 10.11 -7.50 2.33
C ASP A 15 8.74 -6.86 2.20
N THR A 16 8.67 -5.54 2.35
CA THR A 16 7.40 -4.83 2.19
C THR A 16 6.88 -4.97 0.77
N TRP A 17 7.77 -4.90 -0.22
CA TRP A 17 7.38 -5.09 -1.61
C TRP A 17 6.75 -6.46 -1.84
N GLN A 18 7.38 -7.52 -1.34
CA GLN A 18 6.85 -8.87 -1.49
C GLN A 18 5.53 -9.04 -0.75
N LEU A 19 5.39 -8.47 0.42
CA LEU A 19 4.14 -8.53 1.17
C LEU A 19 3.02 -7.75 0.49
N ALA A 20 3.33 -6.61 -0.10
CA ALA A 20 2.34 -5.85 -0.86
C ALA A 20 1.82 -6.66 -2.03
N ARG A 21 2.72 -7.31 -2.78
CA ARG A 21 2.35 -8.17 -3.90
C ARG A 21 1.47 -9.33 -3.43
N ALA A 22 1.85 -9.97 -2.33
CA ALA A 22 1.10 -11.09 -1.77
C ALA A 22 -0.28 -10.65 -1.30
N ALA A 23 -0.37 -9.49 -0.65
CA ALA A 23 -1.64 -8.96 -0.19
C ALA A 23 -2.57 -8.62 -1.35
N TYR A 24 -2.01 -8.07 -2.42
CA TYR A 24 -2.81 -7.80 -3.62
C TYR A 24 -3.42 -9.10 -4.17
N VAL A 25 -2.63 -10.15 -4.30
CA VAL A 25 -3.14 -11.42 -4.84
C VAL A 25 -4.19 -12.03 -3.91
N ALA A 26 -3.95 -12.00 -2.60
CA ALA A 26 -4.92 -12.50 -1.65
C ALA A 26 -6.23 -11.72 -1.72
N ASP A 27 -6.13 -10.39 -1.81
CA ASP A 27 -7.33 -9.55 -1.92
C ASP A 27 -8.06 -9.78 -3.23
N LEU A 28 -7.31 -9.95 -4.32
CA LEU A 28 -7.90 -10.21 -5.62
C LEU A 28 -8.76 -11.49 -5.59
N ASP A 29 -8.30 -12.49 -4.86
CA ASP A 29 -9.02 -13.76 -4.76
C ASP A 29 -10.15 -13.75 -3.75
N HIS A 30 -10.04 -12.98 -2.68
CA HIS A 30 -10.93 -13.12 -1.53
C HIS A 30 -11.74 -11.87 -1.19
N ASP A 31 -11.41 -10.74 -1.75
CA ASP A 31 -12.12 -9.49 -1.51
C ASP A 31 -12.88 -9.08 -2.77
N PRO A 32 -14.21 -9.17 -2.78
CA PRO A 32 -14.98 -8.87 -3.99
C PRO A 32 -14.82 -7.42 -4.44
N ASP A 33 -14.40 -6.54 -3.55
CA ASP A 33 -14.21 -5.13 -3.88
C ASP A 33 -12.78 -4.81 -4.32
N CYS A 34 -11.89 -5.79 -4.41
CA CYS A 34 -10.51 -5.54 -4.79
C CYS A 34 -10.43 -5.11 -6.25
N PRO A 35 -9.77 -3.98 -6.53
CA PRO A 35 -9.57 -3.59 -7.92
C PRO A 35 -8.61 -4.54 -8.62
N THR A 36 -8.76 -4.66 -9.93
CA THR A 36 -7.84 -5.48 -10.71
C THR A 36 -6.60 -4.65 -11.06
N GLY A 37 -5.44 -5.24 -10.85
CA GLY A 37 -4.17 -4.58 -11.10
C GLY A 37 -3.53 -4.04 -9.84
N PHE A 38 -2.23 -4.31 -9.69
CA PHE A 38 -1.50 -3.90 -8.49
C PHE A 38 -1.55 -2.38 -8.30
N LEU A 39 -1.43 -1.63 -9.38
CA LEU A 39 -1.47 -0.17 -9.28
C LEU A 39 -2.76 0.32 -8.64
N TRP A 40 -3.88 -0.27 -9.00
CA TRP A 40 -5.18 0.16 -8.47
C TRP A 40 -5.38 -0.32 -7.04
N TRP A 41 -4.82 -1.48 -6.70
CA TRP A 41 -4.76 -1.93 -5.30
C TRP A 41 -3.95 -0.94 -4.47
N LEU A 42 -2.83 -0.46 -5.00
CA LEU A 42 -1.99 0.51 -4.32
C LEU A 42 -2.73 1.84 -4.12
N HIS A 43 -3.46 2.29 -5.15
CA HIS A 43 -4.31 3.48 -5.01
C HIS A 43 -5.30 3.31 -3.86
N ARG A 44 -6.01 2.18 -3.83
CA ARG A 44 -6.98 1.93 -2.77
C ARG A 44 -6.31 1.91 -1.40
N THR A 45 -5.14 1.29 -1.30
CA THR A 45 -4.39 1.22 -0.05
C THR A 45 -4.04 2.62 0.44
N ILE A 46 -3.56 3.48 -0.45
CA ILE A 46 -3.25 4.86 -0.10
C ILE A 46 -4.52 5.62 0.32
N GLU A 47 -5.58 5.49 -0.45
CA GLU A 47 -6.81 6.23 -0.20
C GLU A 47 -7.48 5.82 1.11
N LEU A 48 -7.44 4.53 1.44
CA LEU A 48 -7.94 4.06 2.72
C LEU A 48 -7.14 4.64 3.88
N HIS A 49 -5.83 4.75 3.71
CA HIS A 49 -4.97 5.30 4.76
C HIS A 49 -5.21 6.80 4.93
N VAL A 50 -5.42 7.52 3.83
CA VAL A 50 -5.83 8.92 3.89
C VAL A 50 -7.14 9.06 4.67
N ALA A 51 -8.10 8.20 4.38
CA ALA A 51 -9.43 8.27 5.00
C ALA A 51 -9.43 8.04 6.50
N ARG A 52 -8.38 7.41 7.04
CA ARG A 52 -8.26 7.21 8.48
C ARG A 52 -8.07 8.52 9.23
N GLY A 53 -7.58 9.55 8.55
CA GLY A 53 -7.27 10.83 9.17
C GLY A 53 -6.00 10.78 10.01
N ALA A 54 -5.45 11.95 10.33
CA ALA A 54 -4.17 12.02 11.04
C ALA A 54 -4.22 11.34 12.40
N SER A 55 -5.29 11.53 13.15
CA SER A 55 -5.44 10.90 14.47
C SER A 55 -5.56 9.39 14.35
N GLY A 56 -6.32 8.91 13.36
CA GLY A 56 -6.45 7.47 13.13
C GLY A 56 -5.12 6.83 12.75
N ARG A 57 -4.34 7.50 11.92
CA ARG A 57 -3.03 7.00 11.53
C ARG A 57 -2.05 7.00 12.72
N ALA A 58 -2.06 8.06 13.51
CA ALA A 58 -1.20 8.14 14.69
C ALA A 58 -1.51 7.02 15.68
N ALA A 59 -2.78 6.65 15.80
CA ALA A 59 -3.21 5.64 16.75
C ALA A 59 -2.83 4.23 16.37
N LEU A 60 -2.43 3.99 15.11
CA LEU A 60 -2.11 2.64 14.65
C LEU A 60 -0.86 2.07 15.27
N GLY A 61 0.10 2.92 15.63
CA GLY A 61 1.34 2.46 16.23
C GLY A 61 2.20 1.60 15.31
N VAL A 62 2.12 1.82 14.01
CA VAL A 62 2.92 1.05 13.05
C VAL A 62 4.39 1.39 13.22
N ALA A 63 5.23 0.37 13.25
CA ALA A 63 6.66 0.57 13.35
C ALA A 63 7.18 1.33 12.12
N PRO A 64 8.07 2.30 12.31
CA PRO A 64 8.60 3.04 11.18
C PRO A 64 9.43 2.16 10.26
N GLN A 65 9.45 2.53 9.00
CA GLN A 65 10.28 1.85 8.02
C GLN A 65 11.75 2.09 8.30
N THR A 66 12.52 1.03 8.43
CA THR A 66 13.95 1.14 8.66
C THR A 66 14.67 0.98 7.33
N VAL A 67 14.61 2.00 6.55
CA VAL A 67 15.11 1.96 5.18
C VAL A 67 16.57 1.58 5.10
N ARG A 68 17.37 2.11 6.01
CA ARG A 68 18.79 1.95 5.87
C ARG A 68 19.34 0.63 6.33
N SER A 69 18.60 -0.07 7.16
CA SER A 69 19.11 -1.29 7.73
C SER A 69 19.24 -2.39 6.69
N VAL A 70 18.53 -2.29 5.59
CA VAL A 70 18.52 -3.35 4.62
C VAL A 70 19.54 -3.14 3.50
N GLY A 71 19.74 -1.90 3.08
CA GLY A 71 20.67 -1.59 2.01
C GLY A 71 20.34 -2.22 0.68
N ARG A 72 19.14 -2.78 0.53
CA ARG A 72 18.76 -3.52 -0.66
C ARG A 72 17.44 -3.08 -1.26
N GLY A 73 16.94 -1.96 -0.80
CA GLY A 73 15.71 -1.42 -1.34
C GLY A 73 15.92 -0.87 -2.73
N PHE A 74 14.82 -0.51 -3.34
CA PHE A 74 14.84 0.05 -4.69
C PHE A 74 13.78 1.13 -4.81
N ASN A 75 14.01 2.04 -5.73
CA ASN A 75 13.02 3.05 -6.08
C ASN A 75 12.21 2.57 -7.25
N ARG A 76 10.91 2.82 -7.21
CA ARG A 76 10.03 2.49 -8.30
C ARG A 76 9.03 3.63 -8.48
N HIS A 77 8.79 4.01 -9.72
CA HIS A 77 7.82 5.04 -10.02
C HIS A 77 6.46 4.40 -10.29
N HIS A 78 5.46 4.95 -9.62
CA HIS A 78 4.08 4.49 -9.80
C HIS A 78 3.27 5.67 -10.34
N PRO A 79 2.54 5.48 -11.44
CA PRO A 79 1.72 6.57 -12.00
C PRO A 79 0.44 6.74 -11.20
N LEU A 80 0.50 7.53 -10.13
CA LEU A 80 -0.67 7.77 -9.29
C LEU A 80 -1.58 8.81 -9.92
N LYS A 81 -2.88 8.66 -9.72
CA LYS A 81 -3.83 9.71 -10.09
C LYS A 81 -3.42 11.00 -9.39
N VAL A 82 -3.57 12.11 -10.08
CA VAL A 82 -3.23 13.43 -9.51
C VAL A 82 -3.97 13.63 -8.19
N SER A 83 -5.24 13.25 -8.13
CA SER A 83 -6.04 13.41 -6.90
C SER A 83 -5.51 12.53 -5.75
N THR A 84 -5.08 11.32 -6.05
CA THR A 84 -4.52 10.43 -5.03
C THR A 84 -3.19 10.97 -4.51
N ARG A 85 -2.35 11.44 -5.44
CA ARG A 85 -1.07 12.06 -5.07
C ARG A 85 -1.29 13.29 -4.19
N ALA A 86 -2.24 14.14 -4.55
CA ALA A 86 -2.54 15.33 -3.77
C ALA A 86 -3.05 14.97 -2.38
N ALA A 87 -3.90 13.95 -2.28
CA ALA A 87 -4.42 13.50 -0.98
C ALA A 87 -3.30 12.95 -0.10
N LEU A 88 -2.36 12.21 -0.68
CA LEU A 88 -1.20 11.71 0.02
C LEU A 88 -0.35 12.85 0.57
N GLU A 89 -0.07 13.86 -0.24
CA GLU A 89 0.74 15.00 0.20
C GLU A 89 0.04 15.77 1.32
N GLN A 90 -1.28 15.93 1.23
CA GLN A 90 -2.04 16.59 2.28
C GLN A 90 -2.00 15.76 3.57
N ALA A 91 -2.10 14.45 3.47
CA ALA A 91 -2.02 13.58 4.64
C ALA A 91 -0.66 13.67 5.33
N LEU A 92 0.42 13.75 4.55
CA LEU A 92 1.76 13.95 5.11
C LEU A 92 1.83 15.26 5.91
N LEU A 93 1.26 16.31 5.37
CA LEU A 93 1.22 17.60 6.05
C LEU A 93 0.41 17.51 7.33
N ASP A 94 -0.77 16.91 7.27
CA ASP A 94 -1.65 16.77 8.43
C ASP A 94 -0.97 15.98 9.56
N ASP A 95 -0.28 14.89 9.20
CA ASP A 95 0.42 14.07 10.18
C ASP A 95 1.50 14.87 10.88
N ARG A 96 2.21 15.70 10.16
CA ARG A 96 3.26 16.52 10.74
C ARG A 96 2.67 17.63 11.62
N VAL A 97 1.67 18.32 11.12
CA VAL A 97 1.11 19.49 11.82
C VAL A 97 0.31 19.07 13.05
N GLU A 98 -0.49 18.01 12.92
CA GLU A 98 -1.40 17.61 14.00
C GLU A 98 -0.76 16.70 15.03
N HIS A 99 0.21 15.89 14.62
CA HIS A 99 0.78 14.87 15.50
C HIS A 99 2.31 14.86 15.54
N GLY A 100 2.96 15.81 14.87
CA GLY A 100 4.41 15.87 14.86
C GLY A 100 5.07 14.68 14.15
N ARG A 101 4.33 13.94 13.35
CA ARG A 101 4.86 12.76 12.66
C ARG A 101 5.46 13.19 11.34
N VAL A 102 6.79 13.19 11.28
CA VAL A 102 7.50 13.62 10.07
C VAL A 102 7.88 12.37 9.28
N LEU A 103 7.15 12.11 8.24
CA LEU A 103 7.35 10.92 7.40
C LEU A 103 7.70 11.31 5.98
N SER A 104 8.57 10.54 5.35
CA SER A 104 8.75 10.64 3.91
C SER A 104 7.53 10.03 3.23
N ARG A 105 7.37 10.33 1.95
CA ARG A 105 6.29 9.71 1.16
C ARG A 105 6.39 8.18 1.21
N SER A 106 7.60 7.66 1.06
CA SER A 106 7.81 6.21 1.09
C SER A 106 7.49 5.61 2.46
N ALA A 107 7.86 6.28 3.55
CA ALA A 107 7.55 5.79 4.89
C ALA A 107 6.04 5.80 5.14
N TRP A 108 5.36 6.81 4.66
CA TRP A 108 3.91 6.90 4.80
C TRP A 108 3.20 5.77 4.04
N VAL A 109 3.65 5.50 2.81
CA VAL A 109 3.09 4.41 2.00
C VAL A 109 3.42 3.05 2.62
N HIS A 110 4.63 2.90 3.17
CA HIS A 110 4.99 1.70 3.91
C HIS A 110 3.99 1.44 5.05
N GLU A 111 3.63 2.48 5.78
CA GLU A 111 2.64 2.37 6.85
C GLU A 111 1.29 1.91 6.30
N ALA A 112 0.85 2.52 5.20
CA ALA A 112 -0.42 2.14 4.57
C ALA A 112 -0.41 0.68 4.13
N VAL A 113 0.68 0.24 3.52
CA VAL A 113 0.82 -1.14 3.06
C VAL A 113 0.85 -2.11 4.23
N THR A 114 1.54 -1.76 5.31
CA THR A 114 1.60 -2.60 6.51
C THR A 114 0.20 -2.87 7.06
N VAL A 115 -0.64 -1.85 7.10
CA VAL A 115 -2.04 -2.03 7.54
C VAL A 115 -2.82 -2.90 6.56
N ALA A 116 -2.63 -2.68 5.27
CA ALA A 116 -3.32 -3.48 4.25
C ALA A 116 -2.93 -4.96 4.34
N VAL A 117 -1.64 -5.23 4.55
CA VAL A 117 -1.14 -6.61 4.71
C VAL A 117 -1.78 -7.27 5.93
N ALA A 118 -1.85 -6.55 7.05
CA ALA A 118 -2.48 -7.08 8.26
C ALA A 118 -3.95 -7.43 8.02
N ARG A 119 -4.66 -6.59 7.30
CA ARG A 119 -6.07 -6.84 6.99
C ARG A 119 -6.24 -8.04 6.06
N SER A 120 -5.35 -8.21 5.11
CA SER A 120 -5.39 -9.37 4.22
C SER A 120 -5.13 -10.66 4.99
N ARG A 121 -4.17 -10.64 5.93
CA ARG A 121 -3.92 -11.78 6.79
C ARG A 121 -5.14 -12.13 7.65
N ASP A 122 -5.76 -11.13 8.23
CA ASP A 122 -6.95 -11.33 9.05
C ASP A 122 -8.09 -11.96 8.24
N ARG A 123 -8.26 -11.49 7.00
CA ARG A 123 -9.31 -12.03 6.12
C ARG A 123 -9.03 -13.49 5.78
N LEU A 124 -7.77 -13.83 5.53
CA LEU A 124 -7.40 -15.21 5.22
C LEU A 124 -7.37 -16.11 6.45
N GLY A 125 -7.10 -15.56 7.61
CA GLY A 125 -6.89 -16.34 8.82
C GLY A 125 -5.54 -17.04 8.87
N ARG A 126 -4.59 -16.63 8.03
CA ARG A 126 -3.24 -17.20 7.98
C ARG A 126 -2.30 -16.24 7.29
N ASP A 127 -1.03 -16.59 7.27
CA ASP A 127 -0.03 -15.80 6.59
C ASP A 127 -0.25 -15.79 5.08
N LEU A 128 0.23 -14.73 4.45
CA LEU A 128 0.14 -14.58 3.01
C LEU A 128 1.20 -15.46 2.32
N ASP A 129 0.82 -16.01 1.18
CA ASP A 129 1.77 -16.72 0.34
C ASP A 129 2.47 -15.73 -0.57
N LEU A 130 3.78 -15.75 -0.58
CA LEU A 130 4.55 -14.89 -1.47
C LEU A 130 4.34 -15.31 -2.92
N VAL A 131 4.30 -14.34 -3.80
CA VAL A 131 3.99 -14.57 -5.20
C VAL A 131 5.20 -14.24 -6.07
N PRO A 132 5.89 -15.25 -6.57
CA PRO A 132 7.00 -15.00 -7.47
C PRO A 132 6.52 -14.62 -8.86
N GLY A 133 7.31 -13.85 -9.55
CA GLY A 133 7.05 -13.55 -10.94
C GLY A 133 5.94 -12.54 -11.16
N ARG A 134 5.30 -12.68 -12.29
CA ARG A 134 4.31 -11.71 -12.74
C ARG A 134 3.02 -11.81 -11.93
N LEU A 135 2.48 -10.66 -11.55
CA LEU A 135 1.22 -10.62 -10.81
C LEU A 135 0.03 -10.80 -11.74
N PRO A 136 -1.01 -11.51 -11.27
CA PRO A 136 -2.24 -11.62 -12.05
C PRO A 136 -3.03 -10.31 -12.02
N ASN A 137 -3.92 -10.16 -12.97
CA ASN A 137 -4.84 -9.04 -12.98
C ASN A 137 -6.29 -9.51 -12.93
N ARG A 138 -6.50 -10.71 -12.45
CA ARG A 138 -7.84 -11.26 -12.21
C ARG A 138 -7.70 -12.39 -11.19
N PRO A 139 -8.78 -12.75 -10.51
CA PRO A 139 -8.72 -13.81 -9.52
C PRO A 139 -8.18 -15.12 -10.10
N VAL A 140 -7.37 -15.81 -9.31
CA VAL A 140 -6.73 -17.05 -9.73
C VAL A 140 -7.30 -18.21 -8.92
N ARG A 141 -8.49 -18.09 -8.41
CA ARG A 141 -9.08 -19.16 -7.63
C ARG A 141 -9.34 -20.38 -8.50
N SER A 142 -8.73 -21.47 -8.09
CA SER A 142 -9.01 -22.72 -8.77
C SER A 142 -10.30 -23.30 -8.20
N GLY A 143 -10.94 -24.16 -8.94
CA GLY A 143 -12.13 -24.79 -8.47
C GLY A 143 -13.35 -23.94 -8.45
N VAL A 144 -13.26 -22.77 -8.95
CA VAL A 144 -14.43 -21.95 -9.09
C VAL A 144 -15.06 -22.38 -10.36
N GLY A 145 -15.73 -23.33 -10.29
CA GLY A 145 -16.36 -23.92 -11.46
C GLY A 145 -17.45 -23.06 -11.95
#